data_c0ae13e17e9245fe5e4f8c7b422ecf4e
#
_entry.id   c0ae13e17e9245fe5e4f8c7b422ecf4e
#
_cell.length_a   1.000
_cell.length_b   1.000
_cell.length_c   1.000
_cell.angle_alpha   90.00
_cell.angle_beta   90.00
_cell.angle_gamma   90.00
#
_symmetry.space_group_name_H-M   'P 1'
#
loop_
_entity.id
_entity.type
_entity.pdbx_description
1 polymer ?
#
loop_
_entity_poly.entity_id
_entity_poly.type
_entity_poly.pdbx_seq_one_letter_code
_entity_poly.pdbx_strand_id
1 'polypeptide(L)'
;MMRSMYSGVSGLKTHQTKMDVIGNNIANVNTVGFKSSSVTFSEIMYQNLSGASGPNALTGTGGVNAKQIGLGVTTGSTSVNITGAGASQTTGRAFDIKLNDTNSATSFFIVSNGSGTQFTRAGSFYVDGAGNLCMTSTGYNVMGWQVDPTTGDIRKDTVSALRVMSEKNMTSAPEATVNGRCEGVLDKNSTDVTSEAGQAMNLSFYDALGYSYVAKFAIKETNRDTGEYTVELTDILDSTNKSILDQTKYDSVTGTYDPDYLGDIFGAVKSQTKTYTPRAGWTTVDAANNIFEYNATYYRYDAAAGNLVEVADNGGGNYVQVPGGTTKTLAEAFGVSPYATGITMTNGVVTANVSGANYTLKFNPDDGVFDYIGATGQDNVFLNLKDTLGGNFENIDIDFTGTKWFDNGGSSTIGMDKGDVDGKTGTGKKLGDMIGVFVDTNGKIYGSYDNGNTILLGQIAVAQFANAMGLEKVGDNCYTTTLNSGEFDGIGVDITAGGGTMSTGMLEMSNVDLSSEFTE
;
A
#
# COMPACT_ATOMS: atom_id res chain seq x y z
N MET A 1 45.58 -59.18 -34.40
CA MET A 1 44.87 -59.48 -33.11
C MET A 1 45.06 -58.37 -32.06
N MET A 2 46.25 -57.86 -31.77
CA MET A 2 46.43 -56.81 -30.77
C MET A 2 45.63 -55.52 -31.05
N ARG A 3 45.53 -55.05 -32.29
CA ARG A 3 44.75 -53.86 -32.70
C ARG A 3 43.26 -53.99 -32.39
N SER A 4 42.64 -55.14 -32.71
CA SER A 4 41.23 -55.38 -32.42
C SER A 4 40.94 -55.43 -30.90
N MET A 5 41.89 -55.93 -30.12
CA MET A 5 41.79 -55.89 -28.66
C MET A 5 41.88 -54.45 -28.11
N TYR A 6 42.80 -53.62 -28.60
CA TYR A 6 42.88 -52.21 -28.19
C TYR A 6 41.63 -51.42 -28.61
N SER A 7 41.08 -51.63 -29.83
CA SER A 7 39.84 -51.03 -30.27
C SER A 7 38.66 -51.46 -29.38
N GLY A 8 38.60 -52.76 -29.01
CA GLY A 8 37.58 -53.22 -28.06
C GLY A 8 37.69 -52.62 -26.68
N VAL A 9 38.92 -52.52 -26.13
CA VAL A 9 39.18 -51.91 -24.79
C VAL A 9 38.84 -50.42 -24.80
N SER A 10 39.18 -49.67 -25.90
CA SER A 10 38.81 -48.25 -26.01
C SER A 10 37.31 -48.06 -26.04
N GLY A 11 36.57 -48.91 -26.79
CA GLY A 11 35.12 -48.90 -26.83
C GLY A 11 34.49 -49.18 -25.44
N LEU A 12 35.01 -50.17 -24.74
CA LEU A 12 34.54 -50.56 -23.43
C LEU A 12 34.71 -49.41 -22.40
N LYS A 13 35.87 -48.75 -22.39
CA LYS A 13 36.11 -47.58 -21.53
C LYS A 13 35.17 -46.42 -21.82
N THR A 14 34.95 -46.14 -23.10
CA THR A 14 34.06 -45.03 -23.51
C THR A 14 32.60 -45.32 -23.14
N HIS A 15 32.14 -46.56 -23.32
CA HIS A 15 30.80 -46.96 -22.87
C HIS A 15 30.68 -46.98 -21.36
N GLN A 16 31.73 -47.34 -20.60
CA GLN A 16 31.76 -47.21 -19.16
C GLN A 16 31.56 -45.75 -18.72
N THR A 17 32.28 -44.80 -19.32
CA THR A 17 32.09 -43.36 -19.05
C THR A 17 30.65 -42.92 -19.37
N LYS A 18 30.05 -43.41 -20.46
CA LYS A 18 28.66 -43.11 -20.81
C LYS A 18 27.70 -43.65 -19.72
N MET A 19 27.91 -44.89 -19.27
CA MET A 19 27.10 -45.49 -18.18
C MET A 19 27.22 -44.73 -16.87
N ASP A 20 28.42 -44.23 -16.53
CA ASP A 20 28.62 -43.40 -15.33
C ASP A 20 27.80 -42.11 -15.40
N VAL A 21 27.73 -41.46 -16.57
CA VAL A 21 26.93 -40.25 -16.79
C VAL A 21 25.44 -40.55 -16.76
N ILE A 22 24.97 -41.62 -17.41
CA ILE A 22 23.55 -42.07 -17.36
C ILE A 22 23.15 -42.36 -15.90
N GLY A 23 24.00 -43.12 -15.16
CA GLY A 23 23.76 -43.42 -13.75
C GLY A 23 23.62 -42.16 -12.88
N ASN A 24 24.47 -41.16 -13.15
CA ASN A 24 24.37 -39.87 -12.45
C ASN A 24 23.08 -39.09 -12.83
N ASN A 25 22.69 -39.09 -14.10
CA ASN A 25 21.43 -38.49 -14.55
C ASN A 25 20.23 -39.13 -13.84
N ILE A 26 20.15 -40.47 -13.85
CA ILE A 26 19.07 -41.21 -13.19
C ILE A 26 19.02 -40.92 -11.69
N ALA A 27 20.17 -40.91 -11.01
CA ALA A 27 20.24 -40.61 -9.59
C ALA A 27 19.70 -39.22 -9.23
N ASN A 28 19.81 -38.26 -10.15
CA ASN A 28 19.42 -36.86 -9.94
C ASN A 28 18.09 -36.48 -10.62
N VAL A 29 17.25 -37.43 -11.03
CA VAL A 29 15.96 -37.14 -11.69
C VAL A 29 15.00 -36.33 -10.80
N ASN A 30 15.05 -36.50 -9.49
CA ASN A 30 14.23 -35.76 -8.52
C ASN A 30 14.93 -34.54 -7.91
N THR A 31 16.15 -34.21 -8.36
CA THR A 31 16.92 -33.08 -7.84
C THR A 31 16.46 -31.78 -8.50
N VAL A 32 16.03 -30.81 -7.66
CA VAL A 32 15.54 -29.51 -8.14
C VAL A 32 16.62 -28.75 -8.91
N GLY A 33 16.30 -28.30 -10.11
CA GLY A 33 17.21 -27.52 -10.97
C GLY A 33 18.37 -28.32 -11.57
N PHE A 34 18.41 -29.64 -11.42
CA PHE A 34 19.43 -30.47 -12.03
C PHE A 34 19.34 -30.46 -13.56
N LYS A 35 20.50 -30.38 -14.21
CA LYS A 35 20.63 -30.43 -15.67
C LYS A 35 21.39 -31.67 -16.10
N SER A 36 20.78 -32.46 -17.00
CA SER A 36 21.35 -33.71 -17.53
C SER A 36 22.66 -33.46 -18.25
N SER A 37 23.52 -34.44 -18.19
CA SER A 37 24.81 -34.44 -18.94
C SER A 37 24.75 -35.52 -20.03
N SER A 38 25.38 -35.26 -21.14
CA SER A 38 25.53 -36.23 -22.24
C SER A 38 27.00 -36.39 -22.65
N VAL A 39 27.35 -37.55 -23.13
CA VAL A 39 28.70 -37.86 -23.60
C VAL A 39 28.67 -38.14 -25.11
N THR A 40 29.50 -37.44 -25.85
CA THR A 40 29.70 -37.69 -27.27
C THR A 40 30.96 -38.53 -27.52
N PHE A 41 30.91 -39.35 -28.53
CA PHE A 41 32.04 -40.19 -28.89
C PHE A 41 32.79 -39.59 -30.10
N SER A 42 34.10 -39.75 -30.12
CA SER A 42 34.96 -39.36 -31.22
C SER A 42 35.80 -40.57 -31.66
N GLU A 43 35.90 -40.78 -32.96
CA GLU A 43 36.80 -41.80 -33.50
C GLU A 43 38.29 -41.43 -33.26
N ILE A 44 39.11 -42.43 -33.01
CA ILE A 44 40.55 -42.22 -32.85
C ILE A 44 41.16 -42.05 -34.27
N MET A 45 42.19 -42.50 -34.64
CA MET A 45 42.82 -42.36 -35.94
C MET A 45 42.47 -43.53 -36.87
N TYR A 46 42.52 -43.30 -38.18
CA TYR A 46 42.49 -44.33 -39.21
C TYR A 46 43.89 -44.65 -39.65
N GLN A 47 44.19 -45.94 -39.80
CA GLN A 47 45.43 -46.39 -40.45
C GLN A 47 45.13 -46.72 -41.88
N ASN A 48 45.86 -46.10 -42.81
CA ASN A 48 45.83 -46.42 -44.25
C ASN A 48 46.56 -47.72 -44.51
N LEU A 49 45.87 -48.69 -45.07
CA LEU A 49 46.46 -49.95 -45.55
C LEU A 49 46.89 -49.84 -46.99
N SER A 50 46.14 -49.14 -47.84
CA SER A 50 46.53 -48.79 -49.20
C SER A 50 45.95 -47.43 -49.60
N GLY A 51 46.69 -46.66 -50.36
CA GLY A 51 46.25 -45.41 -50.95
C GLY A 51 45.22 -45.63 -52.05
N ALA A 52 44.39 -44.55 -52.28
CA ALA A 52 43.52 -44.54 -53.46
C ALA A 52 44.31 -44.35 -54.74
N SER A 53 43.88 -44.95 -55.82
CA SER A 53 44.37 -44.68 -57.15
C SER A 53 43.27 -44.21 -58.11
N GLY A 54 43.57 -43.20 -58.91
CA GLY A 54 42.62 -42.69 -59.91
C GLY A 54 42.41 -43.62 -61.06
N PRO A 55 41.33 -43.51 -61.84
CA PRO A 55 41.11 -44.26 -63.05
C PRO A 55 42.15 -43.88 -64.12
N ASN A 56 42.67 -44.85 -64.83
CA ASN A 56 43.60 -44.62 -65.92
C ASN A 56 42.95 -44.99 -67.24
N ALA A 57 42.67 -43.96 -68.07
CA ALA A 57 42.00 -44.14 -69.36
C ALA A 57 42.89 -44.84 -70.38
N LEU A 58 44.21 -44.81 -70.26
CA LEU A 58 45.13 -45.45 -71.17
C LEU A 58 45.28 -46.95 -70.98
N THR A 59 45.10 -47.43 -69.77
CA THR A 59 45.17 -48.85 -69.41
C THR A 59 43.79 -49.51 -69.19
N GLY A 60 42.73 -48.73 -69.30
CA GLY A 60 41.33 -49.20 -69.06
C GLY A 60 41.06 -49.69 -67.66
N THR A 61 41.89 -49.31 -66.68
CA THR A 61 41.71 -49.73 -65.28
C THR A 61 40.93 -48.70 -64.49
N GLY A 62 39.93 -49.16 -63.78
CA GLY A 62 39.13 -48.33 -62.87
C GLY A 62 39.90 -47.89 -61.62
N GLY A 63 39.50 -46.76 -61.01
CA GLY A 63 40.08 -46.28 -59.77
C GLY A 63 39.77 -47.20 -58.57
N VAL A 64 40.72 -47.28 -57.65
CA VAL A 64 40.56 -48.09 -56.41
C VAL A 64 40.53 -47.16 -55.24
N ASN A 65 39.51 -47.35 -54.34
CA ASN A 65 39.38 -46.56 -53.15
C ASN A 65 40.42 -46.92 -52.08
N ALA A 66 40.77 -45.94 -51.25
CA ALA A 66 41.65 -46.14 -50.11
C ALA A 66 41.07 -47.21 -49.13
N LYS A 67 41.95 -48.08 -48.65
CA LYS A 67 41.62 -49.08 -47.63
C LYS A 67 42.13 -48.55 -46.29
N GLN A 68 41.19 -48.31 -45.31
CA GLN A 68 41.50 -47.77 -44.00
C GLN A 68 40.97 -48.66 -42.93
N ILE A 69 41.61 -48.73 -41.77
CA ILE A 69 41.16 -49.41 -40.58
C ILE A 69 41.14 -48.40 -39.42
N GLY A 70 39.99 -48.23 -38.75
CA GLY A 70 39.85 -47.46 -37.53
C GLY A 70 40.57 -48.12 -36.35
N LEU A 71 41.14 -47.32 -35.44
CA LEU A 71 41.90 -47.78 -34.29
C LEU A 71 41.07 -47.80 -32.98
N GLY A 72 39.83 -47.36 -33.03
CA GLY A 72 38.92 -47.36 -31.89
C GLY A 72 38.17 -46.03 -31.69
N VAL A 73 37.60 -45.85 -30.54
CA VAL A 73 36.78 -44.71 -30.15
C VAL A 73 37.32 -44.09 -28.84
N THR A 74 37.17 -42.80 -28.68
CA THR A 74 37.44 -42.08 -27.43
C THR A 74 36.24 -41.23 -27.04
N THR A 75 36.15 -40.77 -25.78
CA THR A 75 35.20 -39.73 -25.37
C THR A 75 35.53 -38.42 -26.07
N GLY A 76 34.59 -37.88 -26.81
CA GLY A 76 34.73 -36.60 -27.50
C GLY A 76 34.53 -35.44 -26.53
N SER A 77 33.32 -35.27 -26.02
CA SER A 77 33.00 -34.22 -25.05
C SER A 77 31.91 -34.72 -24.07
N THR A 78 31.94 -34.19 -22.89
CA THR A 78 30.81 -34.27 -21.94
C THR A 78 30.15 -32.89 -21.88
N SER A 79 28.91 -32.79 -22.30
CA SER A 79 28.16 -31.53 -22.31
C SER A 79 26.99 -31.59 -21.36
N VAL A 80 26.69 -30.45 -20.75
CA VAL A 80 25.50 -30.30 -19.85
C VAL A 80 24.38 -29.68 -20.65
N ASN A 81 23.19 -30.26 -20.62
CA ASN A 81 21.99 -29.73 -21.26
C ASN A 81 21.35 -28.63 -20.38
N ILE A 82 22.01 -27.46 -20.34
CA ILE A 82 21.60 -26.34 -19.52
C ILE A 82 20.34 -25.66 -20.08
N THR A 83 20.21 -25.57 -21.39
CA THR A 83 19.12 -24.88 -22.09
C THR A 83 17.79 -25.66 -22.03
N GLY A 84 17.84 -26.97 -21.81
CA GLY A 84 16.64 -27.77 -21.64
C GLY A 84 15.87 -27.43 -20.37
N ALA A 85 14.61 -27.00 -20.50
CA ALA A 85 13.76 -26.74 -19.34
C ALA A 85 13.34 -28.03 -18.66
N GLY A 86 13.36 -28.05 -17.32
CA GLY A 86 12.77 -29.11 -16.51
C GLY A 86 11.28 -28.94 -16.34
N ALA A 87 10.59 -30.02 -15.92
CA ALA A 87 9.17 -29.96 -15.57
C ALA A 87 8.92 -28.98 -14.40
N SER A 88 7.70 -28.47 -14.30
CA SER A 88 7.31 -27.60 -13.17
C SER A 88 6.66 -28.42 -12.08
N GLN A 89 7.10 -28.26 -10.84
CA GLN A 89 6.45 -28.82 -9.65
C GLN A 89 5.85 -27.69 -8.83
N THR A 90 4.53 -27.70 -8.62
CA THR A 90 3.84 -26.74 -7.77
C THR A 90 4.03 -27.11 -6.31
N THR A 91 4.49 -26.16 -5.50
CA THR A 91 4.74 -26.32 -4.06
C THR A 91 3.85 -25.42 -3.20
N GLY A 92 3.38 -24.31 -3.75
CA GLY A 92 2.56 -23.31 -3.05
C GLY A 92 3.36 -22.44 -2.05
N ARG A 93 4.69 -22.60 -1.96
CA ARG A 93 5.54 -21.77 -1.09
C ARG A 93 5.95 -20.50 -1.81
N ALA A 94 5.82 -19.34 -1.15
CA ALA A 94 6.08 -18.03 -1.75
C ALA A 94 7.53 -17.85 -2.28
N PHE A 95 8.50 -18.51 -1.64
CA PHE A 95 9.93 -18.42 -1.99
C PHE A 95 10.44 -19.60 -2.83
N ASP A 96 9.56 -20.47 -3.31
CA ASP A 96 9.89 -21.44 -4.34
C ASP A 96 9.65 -20.80 -5.70
N ILE A 97 10.72 -20.51 -6.43
CA ILE A 97 10.70 -19.68 -7.64
C ILE A 97 11.30 -20.44 -8.81
N LYS A 98 10.53 -20.57 -9.87
CA LYS A 98 11.01 -21.11 -11.16
C LYS A 98 11.32 -19.99 -12.13
N LEU A 99 12.47 -20.07 -12.81
CA LEU A 99 12.80 -19.21 -13.95
C LEU A 99 12.19 -19.78 -15.23
N ASN A 100 11.42 -18.97 -15.93
CA ASN A 100 10.91 -19.28 -17.26
C ASN A 100 11.69 -18.45 -18.27
N ASP A 101 12.58 -19.10 -18.98
CA ASP A 101 13.40 -18.48 -20.00
C ASP A 101 12.68 -18.44 -21.35
N THR A 102 13.15 -17.53 -22.20
CA THR A 102 12.84 -17.55 -23.63
C THR A 102 13.95 -18.34 -24.38
N ASN A 103 13.69 -18.68 -25.64
CA ASN A 103 14.64 -19.43 -26.45
C ASN A 103 15.99 -18.72 -26.70
N SER A 104 16.09 -17.44 -26.34
CA SER A 104 17.26 -16.60 -26.62
C SER A 104 18.26 -16.46 -25.48
N ALA A 105 17.84 -16.72 -24.22
CA ALA A 105 18.70 -16.53 -23.05
C ALA A 105 18.37 -17.53 -21.94
N THR A 106 19.38 -18.10 -21.32
CA THR A 106 19.24 -18.94 -20.12
C THR A 106 19.66 -18.13 -18.91
N SER A 107 18.74 -17.97 -17.97
CA SER A 107 18.91 -17.17 -16.77
C SER A 107 19.27 -18.06 -15.58
N PHE A 108 20.06 -17.53 -14.64
CA PHE A 108 20.44 -18.20 -13.40
C PHE A 108 20.19 -17.28 -12.22
N PHE A 109 19.79 -17.84 -11.09
CA PHE A 109 19.85 -17.13 -9.83
C PHE A 109 21.31 -16.91 -9.43
N ILE A 110 21.58 -15.74 -8.89
CA ILE A 110 22.89 -15.35 -8.40
C ILE A 110 22.92 -15.62 -6.91
N VAL A 111 23.85 -16.43 -6.44
CA VAL A 111 24.01 -16.76 -5.02
C VAL A 111 25.46 -16.51 -4.58
N SER A 112 25.65 -16.19 -3.30
CA SER A 112 26.98 -15.94 -2.74
C SER A 112 27.16 -16.66 -1.42
N ASN A 113 28.34 -17.25 -1.26
CA ASN A 113 28.80 -17.87 -0.01
C ASN A 113 29.66 -16.94 0.85
N GLY A 114 29.72 -15.65 0.50
CA GLY A 114 30.57 -14.65 1.14
C GLY A 114 32.02 -14.59 0.61
N SER A 115 32.51 -15.65 -0.07
CA SER A 115 33.85 -15.69 -0.68
C SER A 115 33.81 -15.49 -2.19
N GLY A 116 32.66 -15.74 -2.82
CA GLY A 116 32.50 -15.62 -4.26
C GLY A 116 31.05 -15.72 -4.69
N THR A 117 30.80 -15.43 -5.96
CA THR A 117 29.48 -15.52 -6.59
C THR A 117 29.36 -16.84 -7.33
N GLN A 118 28.24 -17.51 -7.16
CA GLN A 118 27.88 -18.74 -7.87
C GLN A 118 26.50 -18.58 -8.50
N PHE A 119 26.16 -19.47 -9.41
CA PHE A 119 24.96 -19.41 -10.21
C PHE A 119 24.17 -20.71 -10.08
N THR A 120 22.85 -20.62 -9.97
CA THR A 120 22.03 -21.82 -9.80
C THR A 120 20.70 -21.71 -10.54
N ARG A 121 20.14 -22.89 -10.89
CA ARG A 121 18.74 -22.99 -11.37
C ARG A 121 17.79 -23.45 -10.25
N ALA A 122 18.35 -23.91 -9.14
CA ALA A 122 17.53 -24.33 -7.99
C ALA A 122 16.94 -23.12 -7.31
N GLY A 123 15.64 -22.97 -7.38
CA GLY A 123 14.88 -21.81 -6.84
C GLY A 123 14.17 -22.10 -5.52
N SER A 124 14.64 -23.07 -4.73
CA SER A 124 14.10 -23.31 -3.40
C SER A 124 14.82 -22.43 -2.39
N PHE A 125 14.11 -21.41 -1.90
CA PHE A 125 14.65 -20.42 -0.99
C PHE A 125 13.91 -20.39 0.34
N TYR A 126 14.55 -19.80 1.36
CA TYR A 126 13.98 -19.50 2.66
C TYR A 126 14.58 -18.21 3.21
N VAL A 127 13.96 -17.64 4.23
CA VAL A 127 14.50 -16.45 4.92
C VAL A 127 15.18 -16.90 6.20
N ASP A 128 16.43 -16.47 6.40
CA ASP A 128 17.21 -16.77 7.60
C ASP A 128 16.80 -15.89 8.80
N GLY A 129 17.41 -16.16 9.99
CA GLY A 129 17.14 -15.40 11.21
C GLY A 129 17.60 -13.93 11.17
N ALA A 130 18.43 -13.55 10.19
CA ALA A 130 18.86 -12.15 9.95
C ALA A 130 18.01 -11.44 8.88
N GLY A 131 17.01 -12.14 8.33
CA GLY A 131 16.11 -11.63 7.31
C GLY A 131 16.65 -11.71 5.88
N ASN A 132 17.74 -12.44 5.62
CA ASN A 132 18.29 -12.62 4.27
C ASN A 132 17.56 -13.75 3.55
N LEU A 133 17.38 -13.60 2.24
CA LEU A 133 16.89 -14.67 1.38
C LEU A 133 18.04 -15.63 1.05
N CYS A 134 17.91 -16.90 1.43
CA CYS A 134 18.95 -17.91 1.33
C CYS A 134 18.48 -19.15 0.56
N MET A 135 19.41 -19.84 -0.10
CA MET A 135 19.18 -21.12 -0.76
C MET A 135 19.01 -22.24 0.27
N THR A 136 17.98 -23.06 0.15
CA THR A 136 17.62 -24.10 1.14
C THR A 136 18.69 -25.18 1.30
N SER A 137 19.41 -25.55 0.22
CA SER A 137 20.40 -26.64 0.25
C SER A 137 21.73 -26.23 0.87
N THR A 138 22.19 -25.00 0.69
CA THR A 138 23.54 -24.54 1.03
C THR A 138 23.57 -23.42 2.06
N GLY A 139 22.46 -22.70 2.25
CA GLY A 139 22.40 -21.47 3.03
C GLY A 139 23.07 -20.26 2.35
N TYR A 140 23.42 -20.34 1.06
CA TYR A 140 24.00 -19.22 0.34
C TYR A 140 22.97 -18.11 0.15
N ASN A 141 23.41 -16.85 0.31
CA ASN A 141 22.56 -15.68 0.15
C ASN A 141 22.19 -15.48 -1.32
N VAL A 142 20.91 -15.29 -1.57
CA VAL A 142 20.41 -14.88 -2.90
C VAL A 142 20.75 -13.42 -3.11
N MET A 143 21.34 -13.12 -4.27
CA MET A 143 21.79 -11.79 -4.63
C MET A 143 20.76 -11.11 -5.53
N GLY A 144 20.64 -9.80 -5.37
CA GLY A 144 19.75 -8.98 -6.19
C GLY A 144 19.95 -7.50 -5.92
N TRP A 145 19.00 -6.70 -6.36
CA TRP A 145 19.02 -5.26 -6.20
C TRP A 145 18.14 -4.84 -5.03
N GLN A 146 18.66 -3.92 -4.23
CA GLN A 146 17.92 -3.33 -3.12
C GLN A 146 17.17 -2.08 -3.58
N VAL A 147 16.19 -1.68 -2.79
CA VAL A 147 15.43 -0.43 -2.97
C VAL A 147 16.26 0.73 -2.42
N ASP A 148 16.30 1.84 -3.15
CA ASP A 148 16.83 3.10 -2.65
C ASP A 148 15.91 3.65 -1.55
N PRO A 149 16.40 3.87 -0.33
CA PRO A 149 15.58 4.35 0.77
C PRO A 149 15.02 5.77 0.58
N THR A 150 15.57 6.52 -0.40
CA THR A 150 15.16 7.91 -0.66
C THR A 150 14.09 8.01 -1.73
N THR A 151 14.23 7.22 -2.82
CA THR A 151 13.31 7.28 -3.96
C THR A 151 12.26 6.16 -3.97
N GLY A 152 12.50 5.07 -3.21
CA GLY A 152 11.64 3.89 -3.26
C GLY A 152 11.80 3.02 -4.51
N ASP A 153 12.73 3.37 -5.40
CA ASP A 153 12.99 2.65 -6.66
C ASP A 153 14.11 1.62 -6.52
N ILE A 154 14.12 0.64 -7.44
CA ILE A 154 15.18 -0.37 -7.51
C ILE A 154 16.47 0.24 -8.03
N ARG A 155 17.55 0.12 -7.26
CA ARG A 155 18.90 0.49 -7.69
C ARG A 155 19.54 -0.67 -8.45
N LYS A 156 19.59 -0.58 -9.78
CA LYS A 156 20.24 -1.56 -10.66
C LYS A 156 21.75 -1.29 -10.76
N ASP A 157 22.42 -1.37 -9.62
CA ASP A 157 23.88 -1.33 -9.51
C ASP A 157 24.45 -2.75 -9.22
N THR A 158 25.58 -2.85 -8.52
CA THR A 158 26.13 -4.15 -8.09
C THR A 158 25.12 -4.93 -7.25
N VAL A 159 24.97 -6.22 -7.55
CA VAL A 159 24.09 -7.09 -6.78
C VAL A 159 24.60 -7.26 -5.34
N SER A 160 23.67 -7.29 -4.40
CA SER A 160 23.93 -7.49 -2.98
C SER A 160 23.00 -8.53 -2.41
N ALA A 161 23.29 -9.05 -1.19
CA ALA A 161 22.41 -9.99 -0.52
C ALA A 161 21.04 -9.36 -0.26
N LEU A 162 19.97 -10.04 -0.66
CA LEU A 162 18.60 -9.55 -0.49
C LEU A 162 18.16 -9.73 0.96
N ARG A 163 17.97 -8.62 1.67
CA ARG A 163 17.43 -8.57 3.03
C ARG A 163 15.94 -8.28 2.99
N VAL A 164 15.13 -9.33 2.98
CA VAL A 164 13.68 -9.23 2.84
C VAL A 164 13.00 -8.89 4.17
N MET A 165 13.35 -9.60 5.25
CA MET A 165 12.78 -9.43 6.59
C MET A 165 13.78 -8.77 7.55
N SER A 166 14.36 -7.62 7.15
CA SER A 166 15.15 -6.80 8.07
C SER A 166 14.25 -6.07 9.07
N GLU A 167 14.77 -5.69 10.24
CA GLU A 167 14.01 -4.92 11.25
C GLU A 167 13.34 -3.67 10.65
N LYS A 168 14.01 -3.00 9.72
CA LYS A 168 13.47 -1.84 9.00
C LYS A 168 12.23 -2.17 8.17
N ASN A 169 12.14 -3.38 7.62
CA ASN A 169 11.05 -3.81 6.76
C ASN A 169 9.89 -4.44 7.54
N MET A 170 10.09 -4.75 8.83
CA MET A 170 9.04 -5.37 9.65
C MET A 170 7.86 -4.45 9.92
N THR A 171 8.07 -3.13 9.82
CA THR A 171 7.01 -2.14 10.03
C THR A 171 6.90 -1.21 8.82
N SER A 172 5.66 -0.83 8.49
CA SER A 172 5.34 0.22 7.51
C SER A 172 5.07 1.52 8.23
N ALA A 173 5.73 2.59 7.82
CA ALA A 173 5.51 3.91 8.41
C ALA A 173 4.03 4.33 8.28
N PRO A 174 3.49 5.03 9.29
CA PRO A 174 2.16 5.59 9.20
C PRO A 174 2.12 6.75 8.20
N GLU A 175 0.94 7.03 7.68
CA GLU A 175 0.69 8.13 6.73
C GLU A 175 -0.49 8.96 7.23
N ALA A 176 -0.35 10.30 7.23
CA ALA A 176 -1.46 11.19 7.54
C ALA A 176 -2.54 11.12 6.44
N THR A 177 -3.80 11.29 6.86
CA THR A 177 -4.91 11.47 5.92
C THR A 177 -4.82 12.87 5.32
N VAL A 178 -4.89 12.96 3.99
CA VAL A 178 -4.87 14.23 3.25
C VAL A 178 -6.12 14.42 2.38
N ASN A 179 -6.87 13.35 2.11
CA ASN A 179 -8.10 13.40 1.34
C ASN A 179 -9.26 12.78 2.12
N GLY A 180 -10.43 13.38 1.98
CA GLY A 180 -11.71 12.88 2.45
C GLY A 180 -12.77 13.06 1.37
N ARG A 181 -13.81 12.25 1.42
CA ARG A 181 -14.98 12.38 0.56
C ARG A 181 -16.25 12.34 1.36
N CYS A 182 -17.24 13.08 0.88
CA CYS A 182 -18.61 13.02 1.37
C CYS A 182 -19.48 12.38 0.27
N GLU A 183 -20.19 11.33 0.62
CA GLU A 183 -21.03 10.60 -0.35
C GLU A 183 -22.35 10.16 0.27
N GLY A 184 -23.31 9.83 -0.59
CA GLY A 184 -24.61 9.35 -0.18
C GLY A 184 -25.75 10.31 -0.47
N VAL A 185 -26.92 10.01 0.09
CA VAL A 185 -28.16 10.76 -0.15
C VAL A 185 -28.56 11.52 1.11
N LEU A 186 -28.73 12.84 0.98
CA LEU A 186 -29.40 13.67 1.96
C LEU A 186 -30.90 13.65 1.62
N ASP A 187 -31.71 13.14 2.55
CA ASP A 187 -33.15 13.02 2.32
C ASP A 187 -33.86 14.40 2.44
N LYS A 188 -34.67 14.73 1.44
CA LYS A 188 -35.45 15.99 1.41
C LYS A 188 -36.42 16.14 2.57
N ASN A 189 -36.90 15.02 3.12
CA ASN A 189 -37.92 14.98 4.17
C ASN A 189 -37.34 14.59 5.54
N SER A 190 -35.99 14.51 5.66
CA SER A 190 -35.33 14.20 6.94
C SER A 190 -35.69 15.26 8.00
N THR A 191 -36.10 14.80 9.16
CA THR A 191 -36.34 15.65 10.33
C THR A 191 -35.05 15.97 11.10
N ASP A 192 -33.99 15.18 10.87
CA ASP A 192 -32.71 15.33 11.57
C ASP A 192 -32.02 16.64 11.19
N VAL A 193 -32.08 17.03 9.89
CA VAL A 193 -31.49 18.28 9.39
C VAL A 193 -32.15 19.54 9.96
N THR A 194 -33.42 19.44 10.42
CA THR A 194 -34.14 20.56 11.04
C THR A 194 -33.93 20.65 12.54
N SER A 195 -33.33 19.62 13.13
CA SER A 195 -32.99 19.60 14.55
C SER A 195 -31.83 20.56 14.88
N GLU A 196 -31.72 20.97 16.13
CA GLU A 196 -30.60 21.81 16.59
C GLU A 196 -29.24 21.09 16.46
N ALA A 197 -29.22 19.77 16.58
CA ALA A 197 -28.04 18.95 16.43
C ALA A 197 -27.65 18.72 14.95
N GLY A 198 -28.63 18.78 14.02
CA GLY A 198 -28.42 18.49 12.60
C GLY A 198 -28.23 16.99 12.31
N GLN A 199 -28.10 16.65 11.01
CA GLN A 199 -27.70 15.32 10.56
C GLN A 199 -26.20 15.13 10.79
N ALA A 200 -25.85 14.17 11.66
CA ALA A 200 -24.44 13.92 12.01
C ALA A 200 -23.69 13.15 10.90
N MET A 201 -22.46 13.56 10.64
CA MET A 201 -21.49 12.86 9.81
C MET A 201 -20.15 12.77 10.54
N ASN A 202 -19.43 11.68 10.33
CA ASN A 202 -18.15 11.44 10.97
C ASN A 202 -17.09 11.13 9.92
N LEU A 203 -15.94 11.84 9.97
CA LEU A 203 -14.76 11.54 9.18
C LEU A 203 -13.68 10.96 10.10
N SER A 204 -13.33 9.70 9.88
CA SER A 204 -12.22 9.07 10.58
C SER A 204 -10.93 9.32 9.81
N PHE A 205 -9.88 9.80 10.48
CA PHE A 205 -8.61 10.14 9.86
C PHE A 205 -7.41 9.80 10.76
N TYR A 206 -6.20 9.81 10.19
CA TYR A 206 -4.95 9.54 10.89
C TYR A 206 -4.01 10.74 10.80
N ASP A 207 -3.22 10.94 11.85
CA ASP A 207 -2.09 11.87 11.83
C ASP A 207 -0.82 11.21 11.24
N ALA A 208 0.26 11.96 11.12
CA ALA A 208 1.56 11.47 10.61
C ALA A 208 2.23 10.43 11.53
N LEU A 209 1.78 10.29 12.76
CA LEU A 209 2.24 9.26 13.71
C LEU A 209 1.35 8.01 13.72
N GLY A 210 0.22 8.03 12.98
CA GLY A 210 -0.71 6.91 12.87
C GLY A 210 -1.76 6.83 13.97
N TYR A 211 -1.90 7.88 14.79
CA TYR A 211 -3.03 7.96 15.73
C TYR A 211 -4.32 8.26 14.97
N SER A 212 -5.40 7.61 15.40
CA SER A 212 -6.72 7.79 14.79
C SER A 212 -7.53 8.86 15.51
N TYR A 213 -8.21 9.68 14.71
CA TYR A 213 -9.10 10.74 15.15
C TYR A 213 -10.42 10.67 14.39
N VAL A 214 -11.47 11.28 14.95
CA VAL A 214 -12.77 11.38 14.32
C VAL A 214 -13.24 12.83 14.36
N ALA A 215 -13.34 13.47 13.20
CA ALA A 215 -14.00 14.77 13.06
C ALA A 215 -15.49 14.56 12.92
N LYS A 216 -16.27 15.25 13.74
CA LYS A 216 -17.73 15.23 13.75
C LYS A 216 -18.27 16.46 13.07
N PHE A 217 -19.11 16.24 12.08
CA PHE A 217 -19.79 17.29 11.33
C PHE A 217 -21.30 17.17 11.50
N ALA A 218 -22.00 18.28 11.35
CA ALA A 218 -23.45 18.33 11.31
C ALA A 218 -23.91 19.05 10.04
N ILE A 219 -24.91 18.49 9.36
CA ILE A 219 -25.63 19.17 8.28
C ILE A 219 -26.95 19.70 8.84
N LYS A 220 -27.19 21.00 8.62
CA LYS A 220 -28.44 21.67 9.03
C LYS A 220 -29.13 22.29 7.84
N GLU A 221 -30.46 22.24 7.85
CA GLU A 221 -31.27 22.87 6.80
C GLU A 221 -31.21 24.39 6.93
N THR A 222 -30.94 25.07 5.81
CA THR A 222 -31.04 26.53 5.70
C THR A 222 -32.27 26.92 4.92
N ASN A 223 -32.47 26.32 3.75
CA ASN A 223 -33.64 26.54 2.92
C ASN A 223 -33.91 25.30 2.04
N ARG A 224 -34.94 24.54 2.39
CA ARG A 224 -35.32 23.32 1.69
C ARG A 224 -35.76 23.59 0.23
N ASP A 225 -36.53 24.66 0.00
CA ASP A 225 -37.09 24.94 -1.31
C ASP A 225 -35.99 25.22 -2.35
N THR A 226 -34.90 25.80 -1.90
CA THR A 226 -33.73 26.08 -2.75
C THR A 226 -32.66 25.00 -2.70
N GLY A 227 -32.79 23.98 -1.86
CA GLY A 227 -31.77 22.92 -1.68
C GLY A 227 -30.50 23.41 -0.98
N GLU A 228 -30.64 24.39 -0.05
CA GLU A 228 -29.51 24.95 0.69
C GLU A 228 -29.42 24.39 2.12
N TYR A 229 -28.23 23.92 2.44
CA TYR A 229 -27.86 23.38 3.75
C TYR A 229 -26.58 24.02 4.25
N THR A 230 -26.30 23.88 5.53
CA THR A 230 -25.01 24.27 6.11
C THR A 230 -24.32 23.05 6.67
N VAL A 231 -23.01 22.97 6.43
CA VAL A 231 -22.12 21.95 7.01
C VAL A 231 -21.23 22.66 8.03
N GLU A 232 -21.28 22.20 9.27
CA GLU A 232 -20.49 22.74 10.38
C GLU A 232 -19.65 21.65 11.05
N LEU A 233 -18.46 22.01 11.52
CA LEU A 233 -17.64 21.14 12.37
C LEU A 233 -18.17 21.25 13.82
N THR A 234 -18.45 20.10 14.44
CA THR A 234 -18.97 20.08 15.81
C THR A 234 -17.87 19.81 16.82
N ASP A 235 -17.01 18.81 16.55
CA ASP A 235 -15.92 18.42 17.45
C ASP A 235 -14.89 17.55 16.68
N ILE A 236 -13.68 17.41 17.27
CA ILE A 236 -12.69 16.45 16.82
C ILE A 236 -12.26 15.62 18.02
N LEU A 237 -12.47 14.30 17.94
CA LEU A 237 -12.20 13.37 19.02
C LEU A 237 -10.96 12.54 18.73
N ASP A 238 -10.23 12.22 19.78
CA ASP A 238 -9.17 11.21 19.75
C ASP A 238 -9.75 9.77 19.85
N SER A 239 -8.88 8.77 19.82
CA SER A 239 -9.24 7.35 19.93
C SER A 239 -9.90 6.99 21.28
N THR A 240 -9.81 7.88 22.30
CA THR A 240 -10.45 7.72 23.62
C THR A 240 -11.77 8.47 23.73
N ASN A 241 -12.31 9.01 22.64
CA ASN A 241 -13.48 9.87 22.56
C ASN A 241 -13.35 11.19 23.35
N LYS A 242 -12.13 11.68 23.54
CA LYS A 242 -11.88 12.98 24.15
C LYS A 242 -11.65 14.00 23.06
N SER A 243 -12.25 15.19 23.20
CA SER A 243 -12.02 16.31 22.28
C SER A 243 -10.56 16.78 22.34
N ILE A 244 -9.97 17.00 21.15
CA ILE A 244 -8.63 17.57 20.97
C ILE A 244 -8.66 19.08 20.70
N LEU A 245 -9.86 19.64 20.54
CA LEU A 245 -10.04 21.09 20.37
C LEU A 245 -9.71 21.84 21.67
N ASP A 246 -9.30 23.09 21.54
CA ASP A 246 -8.95 23.94 22.69
C ASP A 246 -10.19 24.18 23.58
N GLN A 247 -10.23 23.53 24.73
CA GLN A 247 -11.32 23.63 25.69
C GLN A 247 -11.46 25.01 26.33
N THR A 248 -10.45 25.90 26.22
CA THR A 248 -10.58 27.29 26.66
C THR A 248 -11.48 28.12 25.74
N LYS A 249 -11.70 27.64 24.52
CA LYS A 249 -12.59 28.20 23.50
C LYS A 249 -14.00 27.59 23.51
N TYR A 250 -14.25 26.64 24.41
CA TYR A 250 -15.54 25.97 24.54
C TYR A 250 -16.34 26.50 25.72
N ASP A 251 -17.59 26.92 25.46
CA ASP A 251 -18.52 27.30 26.49
C ASP A 251 -19.42 26.10 26.88
N SER A 252 -19.23 25.56 28.05
CA SER A 252 -19.96 24.39 28.55
C SER A 252 -21.43 24.66 28.83
N VAL A 253 -21.85 25.94 28.97
CA VAL A 253 -23.24 26.32 29.27
C VAL A 253 -24.08 26.30 27.99
N THR A 254 -23.55 26.81 26.90
CA THR A 254 -24.22 26.85 25.61
C THR A 254 -23.88 25.65 24.73
N GLY A 255 -22.80 24.92 25.05
CA GLY A 255 -22.32 23.80 24.24
C GLY A 255 -21.68 24.22 22.93
N THR A 256 -21.15 25.44 22.84
CA THR A 256 -20.60 26.03 21.59
C THR A 256 -19.13 26.41 21.74
N TYR A 257 -18.38 26.25 20.67
CA TYR A 257 -17.02 26.80 20.54
C TYR A 257 -17.05 28.23 20.01
N ASP A 258 -15.95 28.93 20.19
CA ASP A 258 -15.69 30.22 19.58
C ASP A 258 -15.77 30.09 18.03
N PRO A 259 -16.66 30.84 17.37
CA PRO A 259 -16.85 30.72 15.91
C PRO A 259 -15.60 31.10 15.09
N ASP A 260 -14.79 32.05 15.58
CA ASP A 260 -13.55 32.44 14.90
C ASP A 260 -12.54 31.28 14.97
N TYR A 261 -12.43 30.62 16.11
CA TYR A 261 -11.59 29.44 16.30
C TYR A 261 -12.03 28.27 15.41
N LEU A 262 -13.33 27.98 15.35
CA LEU A 262 -13.83 26.94 14.43
C LEU A 262 -13.66 27.34 12.95
N GLY A 263 -13.79 28.62 12.64
CA GLY A 263 -13.58 29.15 11.28
C GLY A 263 -12.17 28.97 10.76
N ASP A 264 -11.18 29.06 11.63
CA ASP A 264 -9.77 28.76 11.30
C ASP A 264 -9.56 27.29 10.95
N ILE A 265 -10.38 26.38 11.51
CA ILE A 265 -10.31 24.93 11.26
C ILE A 265 -11.18 24.55 10.06
N PHE A 266 -12.47 24.93 10.08
CA PHE A 266 -13.43 24.52 9.07
C PHE A 266 -14.59 25.52 8.95
N GLY A 267 -14.74 26.09 7.77
CA GLY A 267 -15.88 26.96 7.45
C GLY A 267 -15.51 28.45 7.42
N ALA A 268 -16.47 29.24 6.96
CA ALA A 268 -16.41 30.68 7.00
C ALA A 268 -17.31 31.20 8.13
N VAL A 269 -16.81 32.15 8.90
CA VAL A 269 -17.58 32.79 9.98
C VAL A 269 -18.71 33.60 9.38
N LYS A 270 -19.96 33.22 9.70
CA LYS A 270 -21.17 33.89 9.25
C LYS A 270 -21.97 34.36 10.46
N SER A 271 -22.41 35.60 10.45
CA SER A 271 -23.24 36.19 11.51
C SER A 271 -24.71 36.09 11.15
N GLN A 272 -25.51 35.58 12.11
CA GLN A 272 -26.98 35.49 12.01
C GLN A 272 -27.61 36.13 13.23
N THR A 273 -28.71 36.84 13.04
CA THR A 273 -29.51 37.34 14.18
C THR A 273 -30.41 36.23 14.68
N LYS A 274 -30.22 35.83 15.95
CA LYS A 274 -31.03 34.80 16.62
C LYS A 274 -31.81 35.39 17.79
N THR A 275 -33.02 34.87 18.01
CA THR A 275 -33.91 35.26 19.10
C THR A 275 -33.95 34.13 20.11
N TYR A 276 -33.78 34.48 21.38
CA TYR A 276 -33.72 33.53 22.50
C TYR A 276 -34.85 33.84 23.49
N THR A 277 -35.52 32.78 23.95
CA THR A 277 -36.48 32.81 25.03
C THR A 277 -35.89 32.19 26.29
N PRO A 278 -36.43 32.49 27.50
CA PRO A 278 -35.92 31.89 28.72
C PRO A 278 -35.90 30.36 28.66
N ARG A 279 -34.82 29.77 29.19
CA ARG A 279 -34.67 28.30 29.32
C ARG A 279 -35.62 27.73 30.36
N ALA A 280 -35.79 26.41 30.38
CA ALA A 280 -36.55 25.69 31.38
C ALA A 280 -36.06 26.05 32.82
N GLY A 281 -36.99 26.33 33.71
CA GLY A 281 -36.72 26.80 35.08
C GLY A 281 -36.69 28.33 35.25
N TRP A 282 -36.63 29.08 34.15
CA TRP A 282 -36.74 30.53 34.14
C TRP A 282 -38.13 30.96 33.69
N THR A 283 -38.74 31.85 34.45
CA THR A 283 -40.08 32.38 34.16
C THR A 283 -40.03 33.90 33.99
N THR A 284 -40.62 34.43 32.93
CA THR A 284 -40.74 35.87 32.74
C THR A 284 -41.84 36.40 33.69
N VAL A 285 -41.47 37.26 34.60
CA VAL A 285 -42.38 37.88 35.57
C VAL A 285 -42.90 39.22 35.06
N ASP A 286 -42.03 40.06 34.59
CA ASP A 286 -42.36 41.33 33.98
C ASP A 286 -41.57 41.53 32.68
N ALA A 287 -42.24 41.29 31.58
CA ALA A 287 -41.60 41.39 30.24
C ALA A 287 -41.20 42.84 29.89
N ALA A 288 -41.97 43.83 30.31
CA ALA A 288 -41.70 45.23 29.98
C ALA A 288 -40.44 45.77 30.68
N ASN A 289 -40.16 45.28 31.87
CA ASN A 289 -38.99 45.63 32.66
C ASN A 289 -37.90 44.56 32.64
N ASN A 290 -38.03 43.51 31.81
CA ASN A 290 -37.09 42.40 31.63
C ASN A 290 -36.72 41.72 32.98
N ILE A 291 -37.78 41.35 33.76
CA ILE A 291 -37.63 40.67 35.04
C ILE A 291 -38.02 39.21 34.92
N PHE A 292 -37.16 38.37 35.46
CA PHE A 292 -37.27 36.91 35.41
C PHE A 292 -37.18 36.32 36.82
N GLU A 293 -37.81 35.18 37.03
CA GLU A 293 -37.70 34.39 38.25
C GLU A 293 -36.96 33.07 37.95
N TYR A 294 -36.04 32.73 38.82
CA TYR A 294 -35.32 31.46 38.83
C TYR A 294 -35.09 31.01 40.28
N ASN A 295 -35.56 29.81 40.64
CA ASN A 295 -35.47 29.27 42.01
C ASN A 295 -35.95 30.25 43.09
N ALA A 296 -37.13 30.86 42.89
CA ALA A 296 -37.75 31.85 43.80
C ALA A 296 -36.90 33.12 44.05
N THR A 297 -35.95 33.41 43.16
CA THR A 297 -35.14 34.65 43.15
C THR A 297 -35.43 35.43 41.89
N TYR A 298 -35.61 36.76 42.02
CA TYR A 298 -35.88 37.63 40.89
C TYR A 298 -34.60 38.23 40.33
N TYR A 299 -34.53 38.29 38.99
CA TYR A 299 -33.39 38.83 38.26
C TYR A 299 -33.85 39.84 37.23
N ARG A 300 -33.14 40.94 37.08
CA ARG A 300 -33.39 41.96 36.07
C ARG A 300 -32.16 42.04 35.12
N TYR A 301 -32.41 42.20 33.85
CA TYR A 301 -31.35 42.43 32.90
C TYR A 301 -30.71 43.81 33.09
N ASP A 302 -29.41 43.84 33.28
CA ASP A 302 -28.58 45.03 33.31
C ASP A 302 -27.83 45.18 31.98
N ALA A 303 -28.28 46.12 31.14
CA ALA A 303 -27.69 46.35 29.83
C ALA A 303 -26.26 46.88 29.87
N ALA A 304 -25.85 47.52 30.95
CA ALA A 304 -24.49 48.04 31.14
C ALA A 304 -23.52 46.92 31.51
N ALA A 305 -23.98 45.97 32.31
CA ALA A 305 -23.19 44.79 32.72
C ALA A 305 -23.33 43.59 31.75
N GLY A 306 -24.35 43.58 30.87
CA GLY A 306 -24.62 42.51 29.95
C GLY A 306 -25.07 41.20 30.62
N ASN A 307 -25.57 41.24 31.84
CA ASN A 307 -25.96 40.09 32.62
C ASN A 307 -27.29 40.32 33.40
N LEU A 308 -27.76 39.30 34.06
CA LEU A 308 -28.91 39.35 34.96
C LEU A 308 -28.46 39.56 36.40
N VAL A 309 -28.95 40.62 37.03
CA VAL A 309 -28.64 40.99 38.42
C VAL A 309 -29.82 40.68 39.33
N GLU A 310 -29.54 40.18 40.52
CA GLU A 310 -30.57 39.89 41.52
C GLU A 310 -31.29 41.16 41.97
N VAL A 311 -32.61 41.08 41.99
CA VAL A 311 -33.50 42.16 42.46
C VAL A 311 -34.50 41.65 43.49
N ALA A 312 -34.90 42.48 44.41
CA ALA A 312 -35.96 42.18 45.39
C ALA A 312 -37.24 42.98 45.05
N ASP A 313 -38.39 42.35 45.14
CA ASP A 313 -39.69 43.04 45.07
C ASP A 313 -39.92 43.83 46.34
N ASN A 314 -40.02 45.14 46.24
CA ASN A 314 -40.21 46.05 47.35
C ASN A 314 -41.74 46.36 47.58
N GLY A 315 -42.59 45.55 46.94
CA GLY A 315 -44.06 45.67 47.00
C GLY A 315 -44.62 46.42 45.79
N GLY A 316 -45.70 45.85 45.23
CA GLY A 316 -46.46 46.47 44.12
C GLY A 316 -45.74 46.38 42.73
N GLY A 317 -44.84 45.44 42.56
CA GLY A 317 -44.11 45.25 41.28
C GLY A 317 -42.94 46.19 41.08
N ASN A 318 -42.42 46.79 42.15
CA ASN A 318 -41.22 47.64 42.07
C ASN A 318 -39.98 46.86 42.53
N TYR A 319 -39.14 46.50 41.57
CA TYR A 319 -37.95 45.67 41.78
C TYR A 319 -36.68 46.50 41.95
N VAL A 320 -36.00 46.34 43.07
CA VAL A 320 -34.77 47.08 43.44
C VAL A 320 -33.61 46.12 43.47
N GLN A 321 -32.47 46.52 42.91
CA GLN A 321 -31.23 45.73 42.89
C GLN A 321 -30.75 45.43 44.32
N VAL A 322 -30.43 44.16 44.59
CA VAL A 322 -29.87 43.71 45.86
C VAL A 322 -28.38 44.02 45.90
N PRO A 323 -27.88 44.87 46.81
CA PRO A 323 -26.46 45.14 46.94
C PRO A 323 -25.69 43.88 47.31
N GLY A 324 -24.73 43.47 46.43
CA GLY A 324 -23.97 42.23 46.63
C GLY A 324 -24.77 40.96 46.29
N GLY A 325 -25.92 41.09 45.61
CA GLY A 325 -26.75 39.96 45.15
C GLY A 325 -26.03 39.15 44.07
N THR A 326 -26.57 37.97 43.79
CA THR A 326 -26.05 37.05 42.77
C THR A 326 -26.27 37.60 41.36
N THR A 327 -25.39 37.23 40.45
CA THR A 327 -25.52 37.55 39.03
C THR A 327 -25.63 36.26 38.24
N LYS A 328 -26.41 36.31 37.14
CA LYS A 328 -26.55 35.21 36.18
C LYS A 328 -26.22 35.69 34.78
N THR A 329 -25.55 34.84 34.01
CA THR A 329 -25.22 35.14 32.62
C THR A 329 -26.41 34.93 31.69
N LEU A 330 -26.40 35.59 30.53
CA LEU A 330 -27.41 35.33 29.49
C LEU A 330 -27.27 33.90 28.91
N ALA A 331 -26.08 33.32 28.99
CA ALA A 331 -25.84 31.92 28.62
C ALA A 331 -26.62 30.97 29.54
N GLU A 332 -26.60 31.20 30.87
CA GLU A 332 -27.36 30.38 31.85
C GLU A 332 -28.88 30.52 31.68
N ALA A 333 -29.37 31.75 31.49
CA ALA A 333 -30.80 32.03 31.46
C ALA A 333 -31.48 31.81 30.12
N PHE A 334 -30.80 32.08 29.02
CA PHE A 334 -31.31 32.04 27.66
C PHE A 334 -30.58 31.10 26.72
N GLY A 335 -29.40 30.65 27.07
CA GLY A 335 -28.53 29.88 26.17
C GLY A 335 -27.84 30.72 25.09
N VAL A 336 -27.69 32.01 25.37
CA VAL A 336 -26.97 32.90 24.43
C VAL A 336 -25.48 32.59 24.48
N SER A 337 -24.83 32.38 23.33
CA SER A 337 -23.41 32.15 23.26
C SER A 337 -22.63 33.34 23.84
N PRO A 338 -21.55 33.13 24.62
CA PRO A 338 -20.67 34.20 25.10
C PRO A 338 -19.97 34.95 23.96
N TYR A 339 -19.93 34.36 22.77
CA TYR A 339 -19.35 34.98 21.54
C TYR A 339 -20.38 35.78 20.74
N ALA A 340 -21.64 35.86 21.23
CA ALA A 340 -22.67 36.66 20.56
C ALA A 340 -22.39 38.16 20.71
N THR A 341 -22.69 38.91 19.65
CA THR A 341 -22.56 40.39 19.61
C THR A 341 -23.90 41.06 19.39
N GLY A 342 -23.98 42.37 19.61
CA GLY A 342 -25.19 43.14 19.34
C GLY A 342 -26.38 42.69 20.18
N ILE A 343 -26.13 42.24 21.42
CA ILE A 343 -27.15 41.70 22.30
C ILE A 343 -28.14 42.81 22.71
N THR A 344 -29.41 42.59 22.45
CA THR A 344 -30.51 43.45 22.89
C THR A 344 -31.58 42.61 23.58
N MET A 345 -32.13 43.15 24.64
CA MET A 345 -33.25 42.51 25.32
C MET A 345 -34.48 43.42 25.28
N THR A 346 -35.58 42.89 24.77
CA THR A 346 -36.83 43.64 24.65
C THR A 346 -38.01 42.73 24.98
N ASN A 347 -38.86 43.18 25.86
CA ASN A 347 -40.05 42.45 26.27
C ASN A 347 -39.79 41.00 26.73
N GLY A 348 -38.69 40.78 27.47
CA GLY A 348 -38.36 39.46 28.01
C GLY A 348 -37.75 38.49 26.96
N VAL A 349 -37.37 38.98 25.79
CA VAL A 349 -36.73 38.20 24.70
C VAL A 349 -35.39 38.80 24.38
N VAL A 350 -34.38 37.95 24.25
CA VAL A 350 -33.03 38.35 23.85
C VAL A 350 -32.88 38.19 22.32
N THR A 351 -32.39 39.21 21.66
CA THR A 351 -31.97 39.16 20.28
C THR A 351 -30.47 39.42 20.22
N ALA A 352 -29.73 38.54 19.58
CA ALA A 352 -28.30 38.63 19.47
C ALA A 352 -27.79 38.18 18.09
N ASN A 353 -26.71 38.78 17.65
CA ASN A 353 -25.98 38.31 16.47
C ASN A 353 -25.03 37.18 16.90
N VAL A 354 -25.30 35.98 16.42
CA VAL A 354 -24.50 34.79 16.68
C VAL A 354 -23.71 34.46 15.42
N SER A 355 -22.42 34.35 15.56
CA SER A 355 -21.58 33.87 14.48
C SER A 355 -21.45 32.36 14.56
N GLY A 356 -21.38 31.71 13.42
CA GLY A 356 -21.12 30.27 13.30
C GLY A 356 -20.18 30.03 12.14
N ALA A 357 -19.24 29.12 12.30
CA ALA A 357 -18.34 28.71 11.23
C ALA A 357 -18.96 27.55 10.46
N ASN A 358 -19.28 27.77 9.19
CA ASN A 358 -19.91 26.76 8.37
C ASN A 358 -19.65 26.99 6.87
N TYR A 359 -19.84 25.92 6.08
CA TYR A 359 -19.93 26.00 4.63
C TYR A 359 -21.37 25.83 4.18
N THR A 360 -21.75 26.55 3.10
CA THR A 360 -23.04 26.33 2.43
C THR A 360 -22.90 25.13 1.49
N LEU A 361 -23.73 24.12 1.67
CA LEU A 361 -23.87 22.98 0.76
C LEU A 361 -25.12 23.22 -0.08
N LYS A 362 -24.97 23.24 -1.40
CA LYS A 362 -26.04 23.53 -2.34
C LYS A 362 -26.29 22.34 -3.26
N PHE A 363 -27.57 22.02 -3.42
CA PHE A 363 -28.04 21.07 -4.41
C PHE A 363 -28.93 21.78 -5.44
N ASN A 364 -28.91 21.28 -6.64
CA ASN A 364 -29.82 21.75 -7.70
C ASN A 364 -31.25 21.23 -7.38
N PRO A 365 -32.24 22.11 -7.19
CA PRO A 365 -33.60 21.71 -6.84
C PRO A 365 -34.32 20.90 -7.90
N ASP A 366 -33.93 21.02 -9.19
CA ASP A 366 -34.58 20.38 -10.31
C ASP A 366 -34.21 18.91 -10.46
N ASP A 367 -32.94 18.55 -10.23
CA ASP A 367 -32.41 17.18 -10.42
C ASP A 367 -31.81 16.56 -9.15
N GLY A 368 -31.69 17.33 -8.06
CA GLY A 368 -31.15 16.85 -6.78
C GLY A 368 -29.67 16.50 -6.77
N VAL A 369 -28.93 16.92 -7.79
CA VAL A 369 -27.49 16.71 -7.90
C VAL A 369 -26.74 17.79 -7.11
N PHE A 370 -25.56 17.47 -6.62
CA PHE A 370 -24.64 18.43 -6.00
C PHE A 370 -24.34 19.60 -6.94
N ASP A 371 -24.38 20.82 -6.43
CA ASP A 371 -24.09 22.05 -7.18
C ASP A 371 -22.75 22.67 -6.73
N TYR A 372 -22.62 23.00 -5.44
CA TYR A 372 -21.36 23.49 -4.87
C TYR A 372 -21.33 23.39 -3.35
N ILE A 373 -20.13 23.51 -2.77
CA ILE A 373 -19.91 23.72 -1.33
C ILE A 373 -19.09 24.97 -1.09
N GLY A 374 -19.53 25.83 -0.14
CA GLY A 374 -18.87 27.10 0.18
C GLY A 374 -19.16 28.21 -0.82
N ALA A 375 -18.59 28.15 -2.00
CA ALA A 375 -18.79 29.12 -3.08
C ALA A 375 -19.21 28.42 -4.38
N THR A 376 -19.92 29.14 -5.25
CA THR A 376 -20.38 28.63 -6.55
C THR A 376 -19.20 28.10 -7.38
N GLY A 377 -19.31 26.83 -7.82
CA GLY A 377 -18.29 26.14 -8.62
C GLY A 377 -17.15 25.56 -7.77
N GLN A 378 -17.31 25.45 -6.47
CA GLN A 378 -16.36 24.79 -5.57
C GLN A 378 -16.90 23.41 -5.19
N ASP A 379 -16.09 22.37 -5.40
CA ASP A 379 -16.47 20.96 -5.21
C ASP A 379 -15.95 20.39 -3.90
N ASN A 380 -14.91 21.02 -3.32
CA ASN A 380 -14.19 20.56 -2.13
C ASN A 380 -13.97 21.68 -1.12
N VAL A 381 -13.72 21.30 0.12
CA VAL A 381 -13.37 22.21 1.23
C VAL A 381 -12.28 21.61 2.08
N PHE A 382 -11.46 22.47 2.69
CA PHE A 382 -10.34 22.06 3.54
C PHE A 382 -10.75 22.01 5.02
N LEU A 383 -10.32 20.94 5.68
CA LEU A 383 -10.23 20.85 7.13
C LEU A 383 -8.78 21.19 7.52
N ASN A 384 -8.56 22.41 8.02
CA ASN A 384 -7.24 22.99 8.28
C ASN A 384 -6.70 22.57 9.66
N LEU A 385 -6.18 21.36 9.76
CA LEU A 385 -5.67 20.82 11.03
C LEU A 385 -4.23 21.21 11.30
N LYS A 386 -3.40 21.23 10.27
CA LYS A 386 -1.95 21.51 10.36
C LYS A 386 -1.66 22.89 10.93
N ASP A 387 -2.37 23.89 10.42
CA ASP A 387 -2.14 25.28 10.77
C ASP A 387 -2.73 25.65 12.14
N THR A 388 -3.79 24.94 12.58
CA THR A 388 -4.55 25.26 13.78
C THR A 388 -4.18 24.39 14.98
N LEU A 389 -4.06 23.06 14.79
CA LEU A 389 -3.76 22.10 15.85
C LEU A 389 -2.28 21.72 15.89
N GLY A 390 -1.51 22.00 14.84
CA GLY A 390 -0.05 21.87 14.78
C GLY A 390 0.48 20.50 14.37
N GLY A 391 1.78 20.43 14.35
CA GLY A 391 2.86 19.47 14.13
C GLY A 391 2.64 18.13 13.43
N ASN A 392 1.68 17.32 13.78
CA ASN A 392 1.55 15.94 13.25
C ASN A 392 0.37 15.77 12.30
N PHE A 393 -0.48 16.79 12.17
CA PHE A 393 -1.62 16.77 11.28
C PHE A 393 -1.24 17.30 9.90
N GLU A 394 -1.92 16.80 8.87
CA GLU A 394 -1.97 17.42 7.55
C GLU A 394 -3.38 18.01 7.35
N ASN A 395 -3.49 18.96 6.43
CA ASN A 395 -4.80 19.49 6.03
C ASN A 395 -5.51 18.46 5.16
N ILE A 396 -6.81 18.27 5.40
CA ILE A 396 -7.62 17.27 4.68
C ILE A 396 -8.50 18.00 3.68
N ASP A 397 -8.38 17.64 2.42
CA ASP A 397 -9.25 18.10 1.32
C ASP A 397 -10.46 17.18 1.23
N ILE A 398 -11.68 17.72 1.46
CA ILE A 398 -12.92 16.94 1.52
C ILE A 398 -13.76 17.26 0.27
N ASP A 399 -13.94 16.27 -0.60
CA ASP A 399 -14.76 16.32 -1.80
C ASP A 399 -16.23 16.00 -1.47
N PHE A 400 -17.16 16.79 -2.00
CA PHE A 400 -18.61 16.66 -1.80
C PHE A 400 -19.35 16.24 -3.06
N THR A 401 -18.69 16.03 -4.18
CA THR A 401 -19.32 15.69 -5.49
C THR A 401 -20.14 14.40 -5.44
N GLY A 402 -19.83 13.49 -4.52
CA GLY A 402 -20.55 12.23 -4.33
C GLY A 402 -21.92 12.36 -3.65
N THR A 403 -22.31 13.58 -3.23
CA THR A 403 -23.55 13.81 -2.48
C THR A 403 -24.75 14.04 -3.40
N LYS A 404 -25.93 13.61 -2.95
CA LYS A 404 -27.19 13.73 -3.68
C LYS A 404 -28.32 14.13 -2.74
N TRP A 405 -29.33 14.75 -3.27
CA TRP A 405 -30.47 15.25 -2.51
C TRP A 405 -31.78 14.76 -3.12
N PHE A 406 -32.35 13.70 -2.56
CA PHE A 406 -33.56 13.05 -3.04
C PHE A 406 -34.49 12.69 -1.87
N ASP A 407 -35.72 12.31 -2.18
CA ASP A 407 -36.59 11.62 -1.23
C ASP A 407 -36.11 10.17 -1.07
N ASN A 408 -35.66 9.82 0.12
CA ASN A 408 -35.17 8.49 0.49
C ASN A 408 -35.97 7.89 1.65
N GLY A 409 -37.26 8.24 1.70
CA GLY A 409 -38.19 7.70 2.73
C GLY A 409 -37.95 8.23 4.13
N GLY A 410 -37.44 9.46 4.28
CA GLY A 410 -37.17 10.12 5.55
C GLY A 410 -35.83 9.78 6.20
N SER A 411 -34.98 8.98 5.54
CA SER A 411 -33.67 8.55 6.06
C SER A 411 -32.53 9.04 5.18
N SER A 412 -31.61 9.80 5.75
CA SER A 412 -30.38 10.23 5.08
C SER A 412 -29.31 9.15 5.20
N THR A 413 -28.58 8.88 4.09
CA THR A 413 -27.45 7.97 4.03
C THR A 413 -26.13 8.70 3.82
N ILE A 414 -26.17 10.05 3.85
CA ILE A 414 -24.98 10.87 3.66
C ILE A 414 -23.96 10.61 4.77
N GLY A 415 -22.71 10.45 4.38
CA GLY A 415 -21.62 10.18 5.30
C GLY A 415 -20.29 10.67 4.74
N MET A 416 -19.27 10.67 5.57
CA MET A 416 -17.89 11.01 5.19
C MET A 416 -16.98 9.80 5.36
N ASP A 417 -16.08 9.61 4.41
CA ASP A 417 -15.02 8.60 4.47
C ASP A 417 -13.68 9.22 4.03
N LYS A 418 -12.60 8.58 4.41
CA LYS A 418 -11.23 8.99 4.05
C LYS A 418 -10.85 8.53 2.65
N GLY A 419 -9.99 9.28 1.98
CA GLY A 419 -9.53 9.05 0.62
C GLY A 419 -10.15 9.99 -0.40
N ASP A 420 -9.61 9.94 -1.61
CA ASP A 420 -10.15 10.65 -2.77
C ASP A 420 -11.51 10.09 -3.22
N VAL A 421 -12.07 10.62 -4.31
CA VAL A 421 -13.37 10.16 -4.87
C VAL A 421 -13.40 8.64 -5.09
N ASP A 422 -12.28 8.05 -5.50
CA ASP A 422 -12.12 6.60 -5.70
C ASP A 422 -11.81 5.84 -4.40
N GLY A 423 -11.55 6.53 -3.29
CA GLY A 423 -11.19 5.95 -1.99
C GLY A 423 -9.80 5.31 -1.94
N LYS A 424 -8.89 5.69 -2.85
CA LYS A 424 -7.60 5.00 -3.00
C LYS A 424 -6.42 5.81 -2.50
N THR A 425 -6.42 7.11 -2.71
CA THR A 425 -5.29 7.98 -2.36
C THR A 425 -5.59 8.87 -1.18
N GLY A 426 -4.56 9.23 -0.41
CA GLY A 426 -4.70 10.15 0.72
C GLY A 426 -5.53 9.63 1.91
N THR A 427 -5.79 8.31 1.97
CA THR A 427 -6.62 7.71 3.02
C THR A 427 -6.00 7.77 4.41
N GLY A 428 -4.69 8.02 4.48
CA GLY A 428 -3.94 7.86 5.72
C GLY A 428 -3.88 6.41 6.19
N LYS A 429 -2.87 6.08 6.97
CA LYS A 429 -2.67 4.71 7.46
C LYS A 429 -2.01 4.73 8.83
N LYS A 430 -2.41 3.80 9.71
CA LYS A 430 -1.72 3.54 10.96
C LYS A 430 -0.35 2.90 10.71
N LEU A 431 0.50 2.85 11.75
CA LEU A 431 1.68 1.99 11.73
C LEU A 431 1.25 0.57 11.38
N GLY A 432 1.91 -0.04 10.41
CA GLY A 432 1.59 -1.40 9.95
C GLY A 432 2.67 -2.40 10.30
N ASP A 433 2.29 -3.60 10.72
CA ASP A 433 3.18 -4.74 10.91
C ASP A 433 3.15 -5.64 9.66
N MET A 434 4.31 -6.22 9.30
CA MET A 434 4.42 -7.11 8.16
C MET A 434 3.65 -8.41 8.40
N ILE A 435 2.68 -8.71 7.54
CA ILE A 435 1.88 -9.95 7.60
C ILE A 435 2.33 -10.99 6.58
N GLY A 436 3.09 -10.61 5.55
CA GLY A 436 3.57 -11.54 4.55
C GLY A 436 4.49 -10.92 3.51
N VAL A 437 5.13 -11.77 2.72
CA VAL A 437 5.98 -11.39 1.60
C VAL A 437 5.60 -12.19 0.38
N PHE A 438 5.58 -11.56 -0.78
CA PHE A 438 5.36 -12.23 -2.06
C PHE A 438 6.30 -11.70 -3.14
N VAL A 439 6.51 -12.49 -4.18
CA VAL A 439 7.36 -12.14 -5.33
C VAL A 439 6.49 -12.08 -6.57
N ASP A 440 6.67 -11.05 -7.40
CA ASP A 440 5.94 -10.94 -8.66
C ASP A 440 6.66 -11.66 -9.81
N THR A 441 6.04 -11.66 -11.00
CA THR A 441 6.57 -12.30 -12.21
C THR A 441 7.87 -11.67 -12.73
N ASN A 442 8.19 -10.46 -12.28
CA ASN A 442 9.40 -9.73 -12.64
C ASN A 442 10.53 -9.91 -11.61
N GLY A 443 10.29 -10.75 -10.60
CA GLY A 443 11.23 -10.98 -9.50
C GLY A 443 11.30 -9.86 -8.46
N LYS A 444 10.35 -8.91 -8.46
CA LYS A 444 10.21 -7.90 -7.42
C LYS A 444 9.59 -8.51 -6.18
N ILE A 445 10.18 -8.23 -5.04
CA ILE A 445 9.75 -8.74 -3.73
C ILE A 445 8.98 -7.65 -3.02
N TYR A 446 7.75 -7.94 -2.62
CA TYR A 446 6.88 -7.01 -1.91
C TYR A 446 6.55 -7.53 -0.51
N GLY A 447 6.58 -6.63 0.47
CA GLY A 447 6.04 -6.86 1.81
C GLY A 447 4.59 -6.40 1.86
N SER A 448 3.71 -7.22 2.40
CA SER A 448 2.32 -6.88 2.69
C SER A 448 2.18 -6.58 4.18
N TYR A 449 1.46 -5.52 4.55
CA TYR A 449 1.31 -5.04 5.92
C TYR A 449 -0.16 -5.02 6.34
N ASP A 450 -0.42 -5.11 7.64
CA ASP A 450 -1.78 -5.13 8.21
C ASP A 450 -2.54 -3.81 8.07
N ASN A 451 -1.84 -2.72 7.71
CA ASN A 451 -2.43 -1.43 7.38
C ASN A 451 -2.83 -1.31 5.89
N GLY A 452 -2.72 -2.41 5.12
CA GLY A 452 -3.02 -2.46 3.69
C GLY A 452 -1.90 -1.92 2.79
N ASN A 453 -0.74 -1.54 3.34
CA ASN A 453 0.41 -1.14 2.54
C ASN A 453 1.07 -2.36 1.88
N THR A 454 1.56 -2.13 0.66
CA THR A 454 2.42 -3.07 -0.07
C THR A 454 3.68 -2.32 -0.46
N ILE A 455 4.81 -2.69 0.16
CA ILE A 455 6.08 -1.98 -0.01
C ILE A 455 7.04 -2.85 -0.79
N LEU A 456 7.73 -2.27 -1.78
CA LEU A 456 8.78 -2.92 -2.54
C LEU A 456 10.04 -3.06 -1.68
N LEU A 457 10.50 -4.31 -1.47
CA LEU A 457 11.64 -4.63 -0.61
C LEU A 457 12.94 -4.85 -1.38
N GLY A 458 12.84 -5.26 -2.64
CA GLY A 458 13.97 -5.53 -3.52
C GLY A 458 13.56 -6.25 -4.78
N GLN A 459 14.54 -6.61 -5.61
CA GLN A 459 14.33 -7.41 -6.82
C GLN A 459 15.41 -8.47 -6.95
N ILE A 460 15.02 -9.69 -7.26
CA ILE A 460 15.94 -10.78 -7.59
C ILE A 460 16.58 -10.48 -8.94
N ALA A 461 17.92 -10.37 -8.97
CA ALA A 461 18.67 -10.25 -10.21
C ALA A 461 19.03 -11.63 -10.72
N VAL A 462 19.08 -11.78 -12.05
CA VAL A 462 19.53 -13.00 -12.71
C VAL A 462 20.83 -12.76 -13.48
N ALA A 463 21.62 -13.80 -13.63
CA ALA A 463 22.78 -13.78 -14.51
C ALA A 463 22.43 -14.46 -15.84
N GLN A 464 22.91 -13.90 -16.94
CA GLN A 464 22.83 -14.48 -18.27
C GLN A 464 24.24 -14.54 -18.88
N PHE A 465 24.57 -15.65 -19.51
CA PHE A 465 25.89 -15.87 -20.09
C PHE A 465 25.78 -16.06 -21.58
N ALA A 466 26.79 -15.56 -22.31
CA ALA A 466 26.90 -15.74 -23.78
C ALA A 466 26.96 -17.23 -24.16
N ASN A 467 27.63 -18.04 -23.32
CA ASN A 467 27.68 -19.48 -23.45
C ASN A 467 27.41 -20.16 -22.10
N ALA A 468 26.15 -20.42 -21.81
CA ALA A 468 25.73 -21.09 -20.57
C ALA A 468 26.30 -22.52 -20.44
N MET A 469 26.53 -23.22 -21.57
CA MET A 469 27.11 -24.57 -21.57
C MET A 469 28.59 -24.58 -21.17
N GLY A 470 29.27 -23.43 -21.18
CA GLY A 470 30.65 -23.25 -20.75
C GLY A 470 30.81 -23.12 -19.22
N LEU A 471 29.71 -23.06 -18.44
CA LEU A 471 29.75 -22.99 -16.99
C LEU A 471 30.24 -24.31 -16.38
N GLU A 472 31.02 -24.24 -15.31
CA GLU A 472 31.51 -25.40 -14.56
C GLU A 472 30.66 -25.71 -13.35
N LYS A 473 30.28 -26.99 -13.15
CA LYS A 473 29.54 -27.44 -11.97
C LYS A 473 30.48 -27.52 -10.75
N VAL A 474 30.09 -26.87 -9.64
CA VAL A 474 30.91 -26.82 -8.40
C VAL A 474 30.33 -27.74 -7.32
N GLY A 475 29.14 -28.30 -7.51
CA GLY A 475 28.37 -29.06 -6.53
C GLY A 475 27.09 -28.33 -6.15
N ASP A 476 26.19 -29.01 -5.40
CA ASP A 476 24.93 -28.45 -4.88
C ASP A 476 24.07 -27.71 -5.92
N ASN A 477 24.11 -28.18 -7.18
CA ASN A 477 23.48 -27.52 -8.35
C ASN A 477 23.94 -26.08 -8.60
N CYS A 478 25.14 -25.72 -8.11
CA CYS A 478 25.77 -24.44 -8.36
C CYS A 478 26.78 -24.54 -9.52
N TYR A 479 26.93 -23.43 -10.21
CA TYR A 479 27.85 -23.25 -11.33
C TYR A 479 28.77 -22.07 -11.06
N THR A 480 29.97 -22.12 -11.63
CA THR A 480 30.92 -21.01 -11.66
C THR A 480 31.27 -20.64 -13.10
N THR A 481 31.70 -19.39 -13.29
CA THR A 481 32.15 -18.91 -14.62
C THR A 481 33.47 -19.54 -15.02
N THR A 482 33.64 -19.72 -16.30
CA THR A 482 34.90 -20.13 -16.93
C THR A 482 35.27 -19.14 -18.05
N LEU A 483 36.49 -19.25 -18.57
CA LEU A 483 36.94 -18.42 -19.71
C LEU A 483 36.05 -18.57 -20.95
N ASN A 484 35.31 -19.69 -21.08
CA ASN A 484 34.43 -19.97 -22.21
C ASN A 484 32.96 -19.64 -21.98
N SER A 485 32.55 -19.36 -20.76
CA SER A 485 31.17 -18.92 -20.43
C SER A 485 30.97 -17.40 -20.56
N GLY A 486 32.05 -16.64 -20.44
CA GLY A 486 32.07 -15.22 -20.19
C GLY A 486 32.10 -14.93 -18.69
N GLU A 487 32.59 -13.74 -18.33
CA GLU A 487 32.67 -13.29 -16.95
C GLU A 487 31.34 -12.66 -16.52
N PHE A 488 31.05 -12.69 -15.22
CA PHE A 488 29.94 -12.01 -14.63
C PHE A 488 30.34 -10.57 -14.23
N ASP A 489 29.59 -9.57 -14.66
CA ASP A 489 29.90 -8.14 -14.49
C ASP A 489 29.62 -7.61 -13.07
N GLY A 490 29.03 -8.43 -12.20
CA GLY A 490 28.65 -8.04 -10.83
C GLY A 490 27.33 -7.25 -10.74
N ILE A 491 26.69 -6.94 -11.86
CA ILE A 491 25.44 -6.14 -11.89
C ILE A 491 24.21 -7.03 -12.02
N GLY A 492 24.30 -8.06 -12.87
CA GLY A 492 23.17 -8.92 -13.21
C GLY A 492 22.18 -8.25 -14.18
N VAL A 493 21.15 -8.98 -14.53
CA VAL A 493 20.15 -8.58 -15.54
C VAL A 493 18.76 -8.78 -14.95
N ASP A 494 17.82 -7.90 -15.34
CA ASP A 494 16.40 -8.12 -15.08
C ASP A 494 15.91 -9.28 -15.97
N ILE A 495 15.18 -10.22 -15.40
CA ILE A 495 14.68 -11.38 -16.15
C ILE A 495 13.82 -10.96 -17.36
N THR A 496 13.11 -9.85 -17.25
CA THR A 496 12.26 -9.32 -18.32
C THR A 496 13.05 -8.76 -19.49
N ALA A 497 14.32 -8.36 -19.30
CA ALA A 497 15.17 -7.87 -20.38
C ALA A 497 15.40 -8.92 -21.47
N GLY A 498 15.41 -10.22 -21.11
CA GLY A 498 15.42 -11.35 -22.04
C GLY A 498 14.04 -11.89 -22.42
N GLY A 499 12.96 -11.23 -22.00
CA GLY A 499 11.57 -11.71 -22.19
C GLY A 499 11.19 -12.87 -21.27
N GLY A 500 12.03 -13.22 -20.30
CA GLY A 500 11.76 -14.24 -19.31
C GLY A 500 10.82 -13.76 -18.21
N THR A 501 10.34 -14.71 -17.39
CA THR A 501 9.49 -14.43 -16.21
C THR A 501 9.84 -15.35 -15.04
N MET A 502 9.47 -14.96 -13.83
CA MET A 502 9.54 -15.80 -12.64
C MET A 502 8.15 -16.35 -12.30
N SER A 503 8.07 -17.64 -11.98
CA SER A 503 6.85 -18.24 -11.44
C SER A 503 7.07 -18.61 -9.98
N THR A 504 6.26 -18.04 -9.09
CA THR A 504 6.30 -18.30 -7.65
C THR A 504 5.43 -19.49 -7.28
N GLY A 505 5.73 -20.14 -6.16
CA GLY A 505 5.04 -21.35 -5.74
C GLY A 505 5.34 -22.57 -6.60
N MET A 506 6.41 -22.52 -7.38
CA MET A 506 6.83 -23.59 -8.30
C MET A 506 8.34 -23.77 -8.27
N LEU A 507 8.79 -25.02 -8.46
CA LEU A 507 10.19 -25.37 -8.64
C LEU A 507 10.42 -25.95 -10.04
N GLU A 508 11.63 -25.73 -10.57
CA GLU A 508 12.10 -26.43 -11.76
C GLU A 508 12.64 -27.79 -11.36
N MET A 509 12.07 -28.86 -11.89
CA MET A 509 12.58 -30.21 -11.70
C MET A 509 13.76 -30.50 -12.63
N SER A 510 14.42 -31.61 -12.42
CA SER A 510 15.43 -32.12 -13.35
C SER A 510 14.86 -32.24 -14.79
N ASN A 511 15.70 -31.96 -15.79
CA ASN A 511 15.36 -32.18 -17.20
C ASN A 511 15.74 -33.59 -17.70
N VAL A 512 16.02 -34.53 -16.79
CA VAL A 512 16.32 -35.92 -17.12
C VAL A 512 15.05 -36.66 -17.55
N ASP A 513 15.08 -37.26 -18.71
CA ASP A 513 14.02 -38.19 -19.15
C ASP A 513 14.45 -39.64 -18.89
N LEU A 514 13.82 -40.25 -17.88
CA LEU A 514 14.13 -41.63 -17.49
C LEU A 514 13.95 -42.63 -18.62
N SER A 515 12.95 -42.44 -19.49
CA SER A 515 12.69 -43.37 -20.61
C SER A 515 13.83 -43.30 -21.61
N SER A 516 14.34 -42.13 -21.88
CA SER A 516 15.52 -41.91 -22.73
C SER A 516 16.78 -42.52 -22.15
N GLU A 517 17.06 -42.22 -20.85
CA GLU A 517 18.26 -42.72 -20.17
C GLU A 517 18.31 -44.25 -20.04
N PHE A 518 17.15 -44.95 -19.92
CA PHE A 518 17.08 -46.42 -19.90
C PHE A 518 17.24 -47.06 -21.27
N THR A 519 17.05 -46.30 -22.34
CA THR A 519 17.16 -46.82 -23.71
C THR A 519 18.52 -46.57 -24.34
N GLU A 520 19.29 -45.63 -23.80
CA GLU A 520 20.66 -45.30 -24.22
C GLU A 520 21.72 -46.27 -23.70
#